data_e5ad445fd6eaa6f57727f37691e3eb62
#
_entry.id   e5ad445fd6eaa6f57727f37691e3eb62
#
_cell.length_a   1.000
_cell.length_b   1.000
_cell.length_c   1.000
_cell.angle_alpha   90.00
_cell.angle_beta   90.00
_cell.angle_gamma   90.00
#
_symmetry.space_group_name_H-M   'P 1'
#
loop_
_entity.id
_entity.type
_entity.pdbx_description
1 polymer ?
#
loop_
_entity_poly.entity_id
_entity_poly.type
_entity_poly.pdbx_seq_one_letter_code
_entity_poly.pdbx_strand_id
1 'polypeptide(L)'
;LREALPQDAALVHIRALQALLENPAPAARADLPDRLTVRRSYDALELVRGTPPVFRPVPLAQTVHFSALGLRAVCTLAEKNEKIQNTPFTFALKYDKMVGRIPIFRPRKTGDMLTLPDGRCVTLKKLFLDRRLPQPIRDRVPVLEVDGQVIAVAGFGADPRWTARDGEQAVILRIEKEEM
;
A
#
# COMPACT_ATOMS: atom_id res chain seq x y z
N LEU A 1 18.82 3.28 21.13
CA LEU A 1 17.49 3.51 21.76
C LEU A 1 17.47 4.77 22.65
N ARG A 2 18.55 5.10 23.36
CA ARG A 2 18.61 6.28 24.24
C ARG A 2 18.50 7.62 23.48
N GLU A 3 19.00 7.71 22.26
CA GLU A 3 18.92 8.93 21.43
C GLU A 3 17.54 9.16 20.82
N ALA A 4 16.69 8.14 20.79
CA ALA A 4 15.36 8.21 20.18
C ALA A 4 14.24 8.44 21.21
N LEU A 5 14.53 8.33 22.52
CA LEU A 5 13.54 8.53 23.57
C LEU A 5 13.51 10.00 24.01
N PRO A 6 12.31 10.54 24.32
CA PRO A 6 12.17 11.87 24.91
C PRO A 6 12.97 11.97 26.21
N GLN A 7 13.54 13.14 26.51
CA GLN A 7 14.29 13.37 27.74
C GLN A 7 13.45 13.18 29.02
N ASP A 8 12.12 13.29 28.88
CA ASP A 8 11.15 13.14 29.98
C ASP A 8 10.51 11.74 30.05
N ALA A 9 11.17 10.71 29.51
CA ALA A 9 10.66 9.34 29.59
C ALA A 9 10.63 8.86 31.06
N ALA A 10 9.45 8.92 31.67
CA ALA A 10 9.24 8.46 33.04
C ALA A 10 9.30 6.92 33.12
N LEU A 11 9.52 6.40 34.33
CA LEU A 11 9.58 4.96 34.62
C LEU A 11 8.37 4.18 34.05
N VAL A 12 7.18 4.83 34.00
CA VAL A 12 5.97 4.26 33.42
C VAL A 12 6.14 3.90 31.95
N HIS A 13 6.86 4.72 31.18
CA HIS A 13 7.11 4.48 29.75
C HIS A 13 8.09 3.35 29.53
N ILE A 14 9.11 3.23 30.40
CA ILE A 14 10.07 2.11 30.36
C ILE A 14 9.36 0.79 30.64
N ARG A 15 8.48 0.75 31.64
CA ARG A 15 7.67 -0.44 31.93
C ARG A 15 6.71 -0.80 30.78
N ALA A 16 6.11 0.20 30.14
CA ALA A 16 5.27 -0.02 28.98
C ALA A 16 6.04 -0.64 27.80
N LEU A 17 7.29 -0.19 27.58
CA LEU A 17 8.16 -0.77 26.56
C LEU A 17 8.60 -2.20 26.91
N GLN A 18 8.91 -2.48 28.17
CA GLN A 18 9.22 -3.84 28.64
C GLN A 18 8.03 -4.77 28.42
N ALA A 19 6.82 -4.35 28.84
CA ALA A 19 5.60 -5.11 28.63
C ALA A 19 5.33 -5.35 27.13
N LEU A 20 5.67 -4.40 26.26
CA LEU A 20 5.54 -4.55 24.81
C LEU A 20 6.54 -5.58 24.23
N LEU A 21 7.75 -5.66 24.78
CA LEU A 21 8.74 -6.67 24.40
C LEU A 21 8.30 -8.09 24.77
N GLU A 22 7.67 -8.23 25.95
CA GLU A 22 7.19 -9.51 26.46
C GLU A 22 5.86 -9.94 25.86
N ASN A 23 5.08 -9.01 25.30
CA ASN A 23 3.77 -9.27 24.74
C ASN A 23 3.88 -9.87 23.33
N PRO A 24 3.46 -11.12 23.09
CA PRO A 24 3.52 -11.76 21.77
C PRO A 24 2.48 -11.22 20.77
N ALA A 25 1.54 -10.37 21.20
CA ALA A 25 0.47 -9.88 20.35
C ALA A 25 1.03 -8.98 19.21
N PRO A 26 0.75 -9.31 17.93
CA PRO A 26 1.39 -8.62 16.80
C PRO A 26 0.92 -7.19 16.55
N ALA A 27 0.01 -6.66 17.36
CA ALA A 27 -0.51 -5.29 17.26
C ALA A 27 -0.40 -4.53 18.58
N ALA A 28 0.37 -5.04 19.55
CA ALA A 28 0.58 -4.37 20.82
C ALA A 28 1.33 -3.04 20.59
N ARG A 29 0.92 -1.99 21.31
CA ARG A 29 1.50 -0.66 21.22
C ARG A 29 1.66 -0.02 22.59
N ALA A 30 2.61 0.89 22.70
CA ALA A 30 2.78 1.78 23.84
C ALA A 30 2.93 3.21 23.33
N ASP A 31 2.12 4.11 23.85
CA ASP A 31 2.20 5.53 23.52
C ASP A 31 3.19 6.20 24.48
N LEU A 32 4.09 7.02 23.94
CA LEU A 32 5.12 7.76 24.63
C LEU A 32 4.89 9.28 24.49
N PRO A 33 5.55 10.13 25.29
CA PRO A 33 5.54 11.57 25.09
C PRO A 33 5.91 11.98 23.66
N ASP A 34 5.68 13.25 23.30
CA ASP A 34 6.01 13.84 22.00
C ASP A 34 5.35 13.15 20.78
N ARG A 35 4.16 12.60 20.97
CA ARG A 35 3.43 11.86 19.93
C ARG A 35 4.20 10.68 19.36
N LEU A 36 5.09 10.11 20.17
CA LEU A 36 5.77 8.87 19.84
C LEU A 36 4.91 7.68 20.23
N THR A 37 4.82 6.72 19.34
CA THR A 37 4.19 5.42 19.61
C THR A 37 5.19 4.32 19.25
N VAL A 38 5.44 3.43 20.18
CA VAL A 38 6.14 2.17 19.90
C VAL A 38 5.12 1.09 19.72
N ARG A 39 5.22 0.37 18.65
CA ARG A 39 4.34 -0.77 18.36
C ARG A 39 5.14 -1.99 17.96
N ARG A 40 4.59 -3.13 18.28
CA ARG A 40 5.13 -4.39 17.79
C ARG A 40 4.64 -4.64 16.37
N SER A 41 5.57 -4.94 15.48
CA SER A 41 5.31 -5.33 14.10
C SER A 41 6.03 -6.64 13.86
N TYR A 42 5.32 -7.76 14.08
CA TYR A 42 5.91 -9.11 14.05
C TYR A 42 7.11 -9.24 15.00
N ASP A 43 8.31 -9.37 14.46
CA ASP A 43 9.55 -9.58 15.23
C ASP A 43 10.31 -8.28 15.50
N ALA A 44 9.74 -7.13 15.14
CA ALA A 44 10.34 -5.81 15.29
C ALA A 44 9.50 -4.89 16.17
N LEU A 45 10.16 -3.96 16.84
CA LEU A 45 9.53 -2.78 17.43
C LEU A 45 9.75 -1.59 16.51
N GLU A 46 8.66 -0.95 16.12
CA GLU A 46 8.67 0.25 15.28
C GLU A 46 8.37 1.47 16.14
N LEU A 47 9.27 2.47 16.07
CA LEU A 47 9.05 3.77 16.66
C LEU A 47 8.42 4.69 15.61
N VAL A 48 7.22 5.20 15.89
CA VAL A 48 6.48 6.05 14.97
C VAL A 48 6.18 7.38 15.65
N ARG A 49 6.50 8.48 14.99
CA ARG A 49 6.13 9.82 15.47
C ARG A 49 4.87 10.30 14.75
N GLY A 50 3.84 10.58 15.52
CA GLY A 50 2.56 11.04 15.00
C GLY A 50 1.76 9.98 14.23
N THR A 51 0.70 10.38 13.59
CA THR A 51 -0.10 9.50 12.72
C THR A 51 0.54 9.48 11.34
N PRO A 52 0.87 8.30 10.79
CA PRO A 52 1.39 8.21 9.43
C PRO A 52 0.43 8.86 8.45
N PRO A 53 0.92 9.70 7.53
CA PRO A 53 0.06 10.35 6.55
C PRO A 53 -0.60 9.29 5.65
N VAL A 54 -1.91 9.43 5.44
CA VAL A 54 -2.68 8.66 4.47
C VAL A 54 -2.97 9.58 3.30
N PHE A 55 -2.74 9.11 2.08
CA PHE A 55 -3.07 9.92 0.90
C PHE A 55 -4.58 9.97 0.67
N ARG A 56 -5.05 11.04 0.05
CA ARG A 56 -6.46 11.18 -0.34
C ARG A 56 -6.72 10.47 -1.67
N PRO A 57 -7.96 10.03 -1.93
CA PRO A 57 -8.32 9.53 -3.25
C PRO A 57 -7.98 10.55 -4.33
N VAL A 58 -7.36 10.09 -5.41
CA VAL A 58 -6.94 10.91 -6.55
C VAL A 58 -7.26 10.20 -7.86
N PRO A 59 -7.88 10.86 -8.84
CA PRO A 59 -8.11 10.27 -10.16
C PRO A 59 -6.81 9.89 -10.83
N LEU A 60 -6.85 8.83 -11.65
CA LEU A 60 -5.73 8.45 -12.49
C LEU A 60 -5.46 9.56 -13.53
N ALA A 61 -4.23 9.99 -13.60
CA ALA A 61 -3.73 10.96 -14.58
C ALA A 61 -2.44 10.41 -15.20
N GLN A 62 -1.87 11.12 -16.15
CA GLN A 62 -0.60 10.74 -16.77
C GLN A 62 0.50 10.55 -15.73
N THR A 63 0.51 11.39 -14.71
CA THR A 63 1.37 11.21 -13.52
C THR A 63 0.56 11.55 -12.27
N VAL A 64 0.64 10.70 -11.27
CA VAL A 64 0.01 10.88 -9.95
C VAL A 64 1.09 10.79 -8.90
N HIS A 65 1.22 11.83 -8.07
CA HIS A 65 2.19 11.91 -6.99
C HIS A 65 1.55 11.49 -5.67
N PHE A 66 2.18 10.55 -4.99
CA PHE A 66 1.85 10.15 -3.62
C PHE A 66 2.95 10.66 -2.69
N SER A 67 3.11 11.99 -2.60
CA SER A 67 4.22 12.64 -1.88
C SER A 67 4.36 12.17 -0.43
N ALA A 68 3.23 11.92 0.25
CA ALA A 68 3.23 11.32 1.59
C ALA A 68 3.83 9.91 1.66
N LEU A 69 4.01 9.24 0.54
CA LEU A 69 4.55 7.88 0.43
C LEU A 69 5.92 7.85 -0.23
N GLY A 70 6.39 8.97 -0.81
CA GLY A 70 7.58 9.01 -1.67
C GLY A 70 7.43 8.13 -2.91
N LEU A 71 6.21 8.06 -3.45
CA LEU A 71 5.88 7.28 -4.65
C LEU A 71 5.23 8.15 -5.70
N ARG A 72 5.40 7.76 -6.96
CA ARG A 72 4.60 8.28 -8.08
C ARG A 72 4.08 7.13 -8.93
N ALA A 73 2.94 7.35 -9.56
CA ALA A 73 2.40 6.48 -10.59
C ALA A 73 2.50 7.19 -11.93
N VAL A 74 3.10 6.54 -12.92
CA VAL A 74 3.22 7.04 -14.29
C VAL A 74 2.38 6.17 -15.20
N CYS A 75 1.54 6.82 -16.00
CA CYS A 75 0.57 6.20 -16.88
C CYS A 75 0.90 6.54 -18.34
N THR A 76 1.04 5.52 -19.18
CA THR A 76 1.25 5.68 -20.62
C THR A 76 0.32 4.77 -21.40
N LEU A 77 -0.14 5.23 -22.56
CA LEU A 77 -0.89 4.40 -23.50
C LEU A 77 0.08 3.74 -24.48
N ALA A 78 0.01 2.42 -24.60
CA ALA A 78 0.84 1.67 -25.52
C ALA A 78 0.17 0.36 -25.90
N GLU A 79 0.60 -0.24 -27.00
CA GLU A 79 0.28 -1.62 -27.31
C GLU A 79 1.10 -2.54 -26.40
N LYS A 80 0.44 -3.48 -25.73
CA LYS A 80 1.08 -4.48 -24.88
C LYS A 80 1.91 -5.43 -25.76
N ASN A 81 3.16 -5.64 -25.41
CA ASN A 81 4.07 -6.58 -26.07
C ASN A 81 4.86 -7.38 -25.02
N GLU A 82 5.63 -8.36 -25.46
CA GLU A 82 6.42 -9.25 -24.60
C GLU A 82 7.41 -8.52 -23.66
N LYS A 83 7.86 -7.32 -24.05
CA LYS A 83 8.77 -6.49 -23.22
C LYS A 83 8.07 -5.83 -22.05
N ILE A 84 6.75 -5.67 -22.12
CA ILE A 84 5.94 -5.05 -21.06
C ILE A 84 5.38 -6.17 -20.19
N GLN A 85 6.11 -6.52 -19.14
CA GLN A 85 5.68 -7.55 -18.20
C GLN A 85 4.89 -6.94 -17.04
N ASN A 86 3.81 -7.62 -16.64
CA ASN A 86 3.14 -7.30 -15.40
C ASN A 86 4.01 -7.70 -14.21
N THR A 87 4.21 -6.76 -13.31
CA THR A 87 4.93 -6.96 -12.06
C THR A 87 4.06 -6.46 -10.90
N PRO A 88 4.47 -6.65 -9.63
CA PRO A 88 3.75 -6.05 -8.51
C PRO A 88 3.62 -4.52 -8.58
N PHE A 89 4.46 -3.84 -9.39
CA PHE A 89 4.48 -2.37 -9.53
C PHE A 89 4.31 -1.87 -10.97
N THR A 90 4.12 -2.78 -11.93
CA THR A 90 3.85 -2.44 -13.34
C THR A 90 2.64 -3.21 -13.80
N PHE A 91 1.63 -2.51 -14.28
CA PHE A 91 0.36 -3.09 -14.72
C PHE A 91 0.08 -2.67 -16.16
N ALA A 92 -0.13 -3.63 -17.04
CA ALA A 92 -0.67 -3.40 -18.38
C ALA A 92 -2.18 -3.67 -18.31
N LEU A 93 -2.97 -2.61 -18.20
CA LEU A 93 -4.43 -2.69 -18.01
C LEU A 93 -5.15 -2.50 -19.35
N LYS A 94 -6.23 -3.23 -19.56
CA LYS A 94 -7.04 -3.16 -20.80
C LYS A 94 -7.59 -1.76 -21.00
N TYR A 95 -7.20 -1.12 -22.10
CA TYR A 95 -7.64 0.23 -22.43
C TYR A 95 -9.14 0.31 -22.64
N ASP A 96 -9.72 -0.63 -23.38
CA ASP A 96 -11.16 -0.71 -23.70
C ASP A 96 -12.04 -0.72 -22.45
N LYS A 97 -11.56 -1.36 -21.36
CA LYS A 97 -12.28 -1.38 -20.07
C LYS A 97 -12.15 -0.09 -19.28
N MET A 98 -11.18 0.75 -19.60
CA MET A 98 -10.93 2.01 -18.87
C MET A 98 -11.55 3.22 -19.57
N VAL A 99 -11.82 3.12 -20.88
CA VAL A 99 -12.43 4.21 -21.65
C VAL A 99 -13.81 4.58 -21.09
N GLY A 100 -14.03 5.89 -20.92
CA GLY A 100 -15.28 6.42 -20.38
C GLY A 100 -15.49 6.24 -18.88
N ARG A 101 -14.49 5.71 -18.17
CA ARG A 101 -14.51 5.55 -16.72
C ARG A 101 -13.46 6.43 -16.05
N ILE A 102 -13.61 6.65 -14.75
CA ILE A 102 -12.66 7.43 -13.96
C ILE A 102 -11.97 6.48 -12.97
N PRO A 103 -10.80 5.92 -13.31
CA PRO A 103 -10.02 5.16 -12.36
C PRO A 103 -9.52 6.06 -11.25
N ILE A 104 -9.55 5.57 -10.01
CA ILE A 104 -9.18 6.35 -8.82
C ILE A 104 -8.16 5.56 -8.01
N PHE A 105 -7.04 6.20 -7.70
CA PHE A 105 -6.17 5.72 -6.64
C PHE A 105 -6.72 6.13 -5.29
N ARG A 106 -6.78 5.20 -4.36
CA ARG A 106 -7.21 5.42 -2.98
C ARG A 106 -6.52 4.49 -1.99
N PRO A 107 -6.52 4.80 -0.69
CA PRO A 107 -6.24 3.83 0.36
C PRO A 107 -7.23 2.67 0.31
N ARG A 108 -6.82 1.52 0.88
CA ARG A 108 -7.74 0.40 1.02
C ARG A 108 -8.97 0.75 1.87
N LYS A 109 -10.08 0.07 1.58
CA LYS A 109 -11.30 0.07 2.40
C LYS A 109 -11.53 -1.33 2.99
N THR A 110 -12.31 -1.40 4.06
CA THR A 110 -12.79 -2.69 4.60
C THR A 110 -13.66 -3.37 3.55
N GLY A 111 -13.42 -4.66 3.32
CA GLY A 111 -14.15 -5.43 2.32
C GLY A 111 -13.52 -5.42 0.92
N ASP A 112 -12.49 -4.60 0.66
CA ASP A 112 -11.77 -4.64 -0.63
C ASP A 112 -11.24 -6.04 -0.92
N MET A 113 -11.40 -6.47 -2.16
CA MET A 113 -10.96 -7.77 -2.66
C MET A 113 -10.18 -7.60 -3.96
N LEU A 114 -9.21 -8.48 -4.19
CA LEU A 114 -8.47 -8.59 -5.44
C LEU A 114 -8.57 -10.01 -5.98
N THR A 115 -8.83 -10.15 -7.27
CA THR A 115 -8.73 -11.44 -7.95
C THR A 115 -7.28 -11.69 -8.33
N LEU A 116 -6.73 -12.82 -7.89
CA LEU A 116 -5.37 -13.24 -8.16
C LEU A 116 -5.25 -13.96 -9.52
N PRO A 117 -4.04 -14.16 -10.07
CA PRO A 117 -3.82 -14.86 -11.33
C PRO A 117 -4.37 -16.30 -11.37
N ASP A 118 -4.48 -16.95 -10.22
CA ASP A 118 -5.06 -18.29 -10.08
C ASP A 118 -6.60 -18.30 -10.04
N GLY A 119 -7.24 -17.13 -10.21
CA GLY A 119 -8.70 -16.95 -10.20
C GLY A 119 -9.30 -16.81 -8.81
N ARG A 120 -8.54 -16.97 -7.72
CA ARG A 120 -9.05 -16.78 -6.37
C ARG A 120 -9.28 -15.31 -6.08
N CYS A 121 -10.42 -15.02 -5.46
CA CYS A 121 -10.74 -13.70 -4.96
C CYS A 121 -10.40 -13.62 -3.46
N VAL A 122 -9.51 -12.71 -3.08
CA VAL A 122 -8.95 -12.62 -1.72
C VAL A 122 -9.15 -11.20 -1.18
N THR A 123 -9.52 -11.08 0.10
CA THR A 123 -9.60 -9.76 0.74
C THR A 123 -8.22 -9.13 0.86
N LEU A 124 -8.12 -7.81 0.65
CA LEU A 124 -6.85 -7.10 0.82
C LEU A 124 -6.30 -7.24 2.26
N LYS A 125 -7.19 -7.34 3.25
CA LYS A 125 -6.79 -7.63 4.64
C LYS A 125 -5.98 -8.92 4.72
N LYS A 126 -6.50 -10.02 4.15
CA LYS A 126 -5.82 -11.32 4.14
C LYS A 126 -4.52 -11.24 3.36
N LEU A 127 -4.55 -10.67 2.16
CA LEU A 127 -3.39 -10.52 1.29
C LEU A 127 -2.23 -9.78 1.98
N PHE A 128 -2.54 -8.71 2.71
CA PHE A 128 -1.54 -7.93 3.45
C PHE A 128 -1.01 -8.67 4.69
N LEU A 129 -1.88 -9.45 5.36
CA LEU A 129 -1.46 -10.30 6.48
C LEU A 129 -0.53 -11.42 6.01
N ASP A 130 -0.88 -12.12 4.94
CA ASP A 130 -0.08 -13.21 4.37
C ASP A 130 1.33 -12.71 3.95
N ARG A 131 1.43 -11.45 3.50
CA ARG A 131 2.71 -10.79 3.17
C ARG A 131 3.36 -10.07 4.37
N ARG A 132 2.83 -10.24 5.58
CA ARG A 132 3.33 -9.63 6.83
C ARG A 132 3.51 -8.12 6.74
N LEU A 133 2.66 -7.42 5.96
CA LEU A 133 2.71 -5.97 5.92
C LEU A 133 2.34 -5.38 7.28
N PRO A 134 3.16 -4.46 7.84
CA PRO A 134 2.82 -3.72 9.05
C PRO A 134 1.56 -2.89 8.85
N GLN A 135 0.74 -2.78 9.90
CA GLN A 135 -0.56 -2.10 9.79
C GLN A 135 -0.51 -0.68 9.19
N PRO A 136 0.46 0.19 9.53
CA PRO A 136 0.50 1.53 8.95
C PRO A 136 0.85 1.57 7.47
N ILE A 137 1.57 0.54 7.01
CA ILE A 137 1.87 0.40 5.59
C ILE A 137 0.61 -0.04 4.85
N ARG A 138 -0.22 -0.93 5.44
CA ARG A 138 -1.46 -1.41 4.81
C ARG A 138 -2.41 -0.28 4.43
N ASP A 139 -2.52 0.75 5.28
CA ASP A 139 -3.42 1.88 5.05
C ASP A 139 -2.84 2.90 4.05
N ARG A 140 -1.60 2.69 3.62
CA ARG A 140 -0.86 3.55 2.68
C ARG A 140 -0.64 2.90 1.32
N VAL A 141 -0.95 1.61 1.15
CA VAL A 141 -0.82 0.93 -0.13
C VAL A 141 -1.79 1.54 -1.14
N PRO A 142 -1.31 2.05 -2.30
CA PRO A 142 -2.20 2.54 -3.35
C PRO A 142 -3.03 1.41 -3.96
N VAL A 143 -4.33 1.58 -3.92
CA VAL A 143 -5.32 0.70 -4.54
C VAL A 143 -5.92 1.44 -5.71
N LEU A 144 -5.90 0.85 -6.90
CA LEU A 144 -6.57 1.38 -8.09
C LEU A 144 -7.96 0.77 -8.20
N GLU A 145 -8.97 1.63 -8.21
CA GLU A 145 -10.38 1.29 -8.31
C GLU A 145 -10.99 1.84 -9.61
N VAL A 146 -11.87 1.08 -10.20
CA VAL A 146 -12.76 1.51 -11.29
C VAL A 146 -14.18 1.07 -10.95
N ASP A 147 -15.12 2.00 -10.92
CA ASP A 147 -16.55 1.75 -10.63
C ASP A 147 -16.79 0.91 -9.36
N GLY A 148 -16.04 1.19 -8.30
CA GLY A 148 -16.13 0.46 -7.02
C GLY A 148 -15.38 -0.87 -6.98
N GLN A 149 -14.81 -1.33 -8.09
CA GLN A 149 -14.03 -2.56 -8.17
C GLN A 149 -12.53 -2.28 -8.04
N VAL A 150 -11.84 -2.98 -7.17
CA VAL A 150 -10.37 -2.98 -7.10
C VAL A 150 -9.82 -3.74 -8.30
N ILE A 151 -9.02 -3.07 -9.12
CA ILE A 151 -8.43 -3.64 -10.34
C ILE A 151 -6.93 -3.84 -10.24
N ALA A 152 -6.24 -3.09 -9.37
CA ALA A 152 -4.82 -3.28 -9.09
C ALA A 152 -4.46 -2.78 -7.69
N VAL A 153 -3.40 -3.35 -7.14
CA VAL A 153 -2.88 -2.99 -5.80
C VAL A 153 -1.36 -2.92 -5.89
N ALA A 154 -0.80 -1.78 -5.53
CA ALA A 154 0.65 -1.57 -5.55
C ALA A 154 1.39 -2.59 -4.68
N GLY A 155 2.40 -3.25 -5.24
CA GLY A 155 3.17 -4.30 -4.57
C GLY A 155 2.52 -5.68 -4.59
N PHE A 156 1.30 -5.83 -5.15
CA PHE A 156 0.56 -7.11 -5.16
C PHE A 156 0.12 -7.57 -6.54
N GLY A 157 -0.10 -6.65 -7.49
CA GLY A 157 -0.50 -6.99 -8.85
C GLY A 157 -1.85 -6.42 -9.26
N ALA A 158 -2.32 -6.88 -10.41
CA ALA A 158 -3.60 -6.50 -10.99
C ALA A 158 -4.53 -7.70 -11.16
N ASP A 159 -5.83 -7.44 -11.15
CA ASP A 159 -6.85 -8.42 -11.48
C ASP A 159 -6.67 -8.91 -12.95
N PRO A 160 -6.52 -10.23 -13.19
CA PRO A 160 -6.29 -10.77 -14.53
C PRO A 160 -7.37 -10.39 -15.55
N ARG A 161 -8.60 -10.14 -15.10
CA ARG A 161 -9.70 -9.73 -15.96
C ARG A 161 -9.52 -8.33 -16.55
N TRP A 162 -8.67 -7.51 -15.90
CA TRP A 162 -8.32 -6.15 -16.31
C TRP A 162 -6.95 -6.08 -16.99
N THR A 163 -6.20 -7.17 -17.01
CA THR A 163 -4.86 -7.24 -17.60
C THR A 163 -4.94 -7.42 -19.11
N ALA A 164 -4.23 -6.59 -19.86
CA ALA A 164 -4.13 -6.66 -21.30
C ALA A 164 -3.25 -7.83 -21.75
N ARG A 165 -3.58 -8.42 -22.88
CA ARG A 165 -2.79 -9.44 -23.59
C ARG A 165 -1.86 -8.78 -24.62
N ASP A 166 -0.89 -9.52 -25.11
CA ASP A 166 -0.02 -9.04 -26.18
C ASP A 166 -0.84 -8.72 -27.43
N GLY A 167 -0.53 -7.59 -28.07
CA GLY A 167 -1.28 -7.04 -29.19
C GLY A 167 -2.51 -6.19 -28.81
N GLU A 168 -2.92 -6.16 -27.53
CA GLU A 168 -4.03 -5.29 -27.11
C GLU A 168 -3.50 -3.89 -26.72
N GLN A 169 -4.32 -2.86 -26.99
CA GLN A 169 -4.07 -1.53 -26.43
C GLN A 169 -4.20 -1.56 -24.90
N ALA A 170 -3.22 -1.01 -24.25
CA ALA A 170 -3.12 -1.03 -22.80
C ALA A 170 -2.75 0.33 -22.20
N VAL A 171 -3.28 0.58 -21.04
CA VAL A 171 -2.79 1.59 -20.11
C VAL A 171 -1.67 0.95 -19.30
N ILE A 172 -0.44 1.35 -19.58
CA ILE A 172 0.74 0.90 -18.85
C ILE A 172 0.93 1.81 -17.65
N LEU A 173 0.70 1.26 -16.48
CA LEU A 173 0.83 1.94 -15.20
C LEU A 173 2.06 1.43 -14.47
N ARG A 174 2.98 2.34 -14.13
CA ARG A 174 4.17 2.05 -13.31
C ARG A 174 4.10 2.83 -12.02
N ILE A 175 4.32 2.14 -10.91
CA ILE A 175 4.45 2.76 -9.59
C ILE A 175 5.92 2.67 -9.19
N GLU A 176 6.53 3.81 -8.97
CA GLU A 176 7.96 3.91 -8.71
C GLU A 176 8.24 4.88 -7.55
N LYS A 177 9.44 4.82 -6.99
CA LYS A 177 9.86 5.79 -5.98
C LYS A 177 9.97 7.17 -6.63
N GLU A 178 9.50 8.18 -5.92
CA GLU A 178 9.72 9.57 -6.30
C GLU A 178 11.15 9.95 -5.91
N GLU A 179 11.98 10.29 -6.90
CA GLU A 179 13.30 10.85 -6.65
C GLU A 179 13.13 12.26 -6.10
N MET A 180 13.73 12.50 -4.93
CA MET A 180 13.79 13.83 -4.30
C MET A 180 14.91 14.66 -4.90
#